data_6bd06b1dca40bd5a9ff2f465d8a00a56
#
_entry.id   6bd06b1dca40bd5a9ff2f465d8a00a56
#
_cell.length_a   1.000
_cell.length_b   1.000
_cell.length_c   1.000
_cell.angle_alpha   90.00
_cell.angle_beta   90.00
_cell.angle_gamma   90.00
#
_symmetry.space_group_name_H-M   'P 1'
#
loop_
_entity.id
_entity.type
_entity.pdbx_description
1 polymer ?
#
loop_
_entity_poly.entity_id
_entity_poly.type
_entity_poly.pdbx_seq_one_letter_code
_entity_poly.pdbx_strand_id
1 'polypeptide(L)'
;MVLHLAGALIAWFAPNDALTRWPVLKTIVTSIGEVSPLLFKAIERSQFPDVTALYFSLMLVAIPLRIFEAFRLCYAEREEIVAGYFDYSWKRKAFAFLIAILFFSGSVFLLVFHGQYFDWNFMSVGKSRFWLGMVGPLFAGGYLVICFVAAIVAILSLLCCVFYDNWR
;
A
#
# COMPACT_ATOMS: atom_id res chain seq x y z
N MET A 1 -10.07 -6.44 -5.89
CA MET A 1 -9.76 -7.22 -7.10
C MET A 1 -9.76 -6.40 -8.39
N VAL A 2 -10.81 -5.65 -8.71
CA VAL A 2 -10.93 -4.88 -9.98
C VAL A 2 -9.73 -3.94 -10.23
N LEU A 3 -9.29 -3.23 -9.20
CA LEU A 3 -8.17 -2.29 -9.31
C LEU A 3 -6.84 -2.97 -9.63
N HIS A 4 -6.58 -4.14 -9.04
CA HIS A 4 -5.37 -4.90 -9.33
C HIS A 4 -5.37 -5.41 -10.76
N LEU A 5 -6.54 -5.87 -11.23
CA LEU A 5 -6.69 -6.31 -12.61
C LEU A 5 -6.48 -5.15 -13.59
N ALA A 6 -7.05 -3.98 -13.30
CA ALA A 6 -6.85 -2.78 -14.10
C ALA A 6 -5.36 -2.37 -14.12
N GLY A 7 -4.67 -2.39 -12.97
CA GLY A 7 -3.23 -2.14 -12.91
C GLY A 7 -2.41 -3.15 -13.73
N ALA A 8 -2.71 -4.44 -13.60
CA ALA A 8 -2.04 -5.49 -14.37
C ALA A 8 -2.26 -5.32 -15.88
N LEU A 9 -3.46 -4.99 -16.31
CA LEU A 9 -3.76 -4.69 -17.72
C LEU A 9 -2.97 -3.48 -18.22
N ILE A 10 -2.86 -2.42 -17.43
CA ILE A 10 -2.00 -1.28 -17.78
C ILE A 10 -0.54 -1.72 -17.92
N ALA A 11 -0.01 -2.46 -16.95
CA ALA A 11 1.38 -2.89 -16.96
C ALA A 11 1.72 -3.76 -18.18
N TRP A 12 0.81 -4.65 -18.59
CA TRP A 12 1.07 -5.62 -19.66
C TRP A 12 0.73 -5.09 -21.05
N PHE A 13 -0.30 -4.28 -21.20
CA PHE A 13 -0.86 -3.92 -22.51
C PHE A 13 -0.73 -2.43 -22.86
N ALA A 14 -0.44 -1.53 -21.91
CA ALA A 14 -0.28 -0.12 -22.26
C ALA A 14 0.94 0.09 -23.18
N PRO A 15 0.82 0.95 -24.20
CA PRO A 15 1.94 1.29 -25.08
C PRO A 15 3.04 2.05 -24.32
N ASN A 16 4.30 1.91 -24.77
CA ASN A 16 5.45 2.59 -24.14
C ASN A 16 5.39 4.11 -24.26
N ASP A 17 4.64 4.61 -25.22
CA ASP A 17 4.42 6.02 -25.52
C ASP A 17 3.02 6.52 -25.11
N ALA A 18 2.45 5.89 -24.07
CA ALA A 18 1.08 6.15 -23.63
C ALA A 18 0.84 7.62 -23.27
N LEU A 19 1.79 8.27 -22.59
CA LEU A 19 1.64 9.67 -22.17
C LEU A 19 1.79 10.67 -23.33
N THR A 20 2.51 10.29 -24.38
CA THR A 20 2.60 11.10 -25.61
C THR A 20 1.36 10.94 -26.46
N ARG A 21 0.77 9.75 -26.51
CA ARG A 21 -0.49 9.51 -27.25
C ARG A 21 -1.71 10.16 -26.59
N TRP A 22 -1.72 10.22 -25.27
CA TRP A 22 -2.84 10.76 -24.50
C TRP A 22 -2.40 11.89 -23.56
N PRO A 23 -2.34 13.16 -24.06
CA PRO A 23 -1.86 14.30 -23.27
C PRO A 23 -2.61 14.52 -21.95
N VAL A 24 -3.91 14.18 -21.91
CA VAL A 24 -4.72 14.26 -20.70
C VAL A 24 -4.16 13.38 -19.58
N LEU A 25 -3.72 12.16 -19.92
CA LEU A 25 -3.09 11.25 -18.93
C LEU A 25 -1.78 11.82 -18.41
N LYS A 26 -1.00 12.49 -19.27
CA LYS A 26 0.23 13.17 -18.86
C LYS A 26 -0.05 14.25 -17.81
N THR A 27 -1.07 15.08 -18.03
CA THR A 27 -1.46 16.11 -17.05
C THR A 27 -1.84 15.50 -15.70
N ILE A 28 -2.66 14.42 -15.70
CA ILE A 28 -3.05 13.71 -14.48
C ILE A 28 -1.82 13.14 -13.76
N VAL A 29 -0.94 12.46 -14.48
CA VAL A 29 0.29 11.88 -13.92
C VAL A 29 1.18 12.96 -13.30
N THR A 30 1.33 14.10 -13.96
CA THR A 30 2.12 15.23 -13.45
C THR A 30 1.55 15.76 -12.14
N SER A 31 0.23 16.01 -12.09
CA SER A 31 -0.45 16.48 -10.87
C SER A 31 -0.30 15.50 -9.69
N ILE A 32 -0.36 14.20 -9.97
CA ILE A 32 -0.15 13.17 -8.94
C ILE A 32 1.32 13.15 -8.49
N GLY A 33 2.26 13.34 -9.42
CA GLY A 33 3.69 13.40 -9.14
C GLY A 33 4.08 14.57 -8.23
N GLU A 34 3.41 15.71 -8.35
CA GLU A 34 3.61 16.86 -7.45
C GLU A 34 3.25 16.54 -5.99
N VAL A 35 2.26 15.66 -5.78
CA VAL A 35 1.84 15.21 -4.45
C VAL A 35 2.67 14.05 -3.93
N SER A 36 3.15 13.18 -4.83
CA SER A 36 3.87 11.96 -4.45
C SER A 36 5.23 11.84 -5.13
N PRO A 37 6.34 12.21 -4.45
CA PRO A 37 7.69 12.05 -4.97
C PRO A 37 8.07 10.61 -5.35
N LEU A 38 7.36 9.62 -4.78
CA LEU A 38 7.54 8.21 -5.10
C LEU A 38 7.31 7.93 -6.59
N LEU A 39 6.34 8.62 -7.20
CA LEU A 39 6.01 8.45 -8.61
C LEU A 39 7.20 8.79 -9.51
N PHE A 40 7.86 9.93 -9.27
CA PHE A 40 9.03 10.33 -10.06
C PHE A 40 10.20 9.36 -9.90
N LYS A 41 10.48 8.91 -8.68
CA LYS A 41 11.51 7.89 -8.43
C LYS A 41 11.22 6.56 -9.15
N ALA A 42 9.95 6.17 -9.22
CA ALA A 42 9.54 4.98 -9.93
C ALA A 42 9.75 5.12 -11.45
N ILE A 43 9.41 6.28 -12.00
CA ILE A 43 9.57 6.60 -13.43
C ILE A 43 11.05 6.58 -13.83
N GLU A 44 11.92 7.25 -13.07
CA GLU A 44 13.35 7.36 -13.33
C GLU A 44 14.05 5.99 -13.39
N ARG A 45 13.58 5.03 -12.60
CA ARG A 45 14.19 3.69 -12.50
C ARG A 45 13.58 2.65 -13.43
N SER A 46 12.58 3.04 -14.22
CA SER A 46 11.86 2.13 -15.09
C SER A 46 12.37 2.16 -16.52
N GLN A 47 12.45 0.98 -17.15
CA GLN A 47 12.71 0.85 -18.58
C GLN A 47 11.50 1.20 -19.47
N PHE A 48 10.31 1.34 -18.86
CA PHE A 48 9.04 1.72 -19.51
C PHE A 48 8.36 2.84 -18.68
N PRO A 49 8.91 4.07 -18.73
CA PRO A 49 8.53 5.15 -17.84
C PRO A 49 7.04 5.52 -17.91
N ASP A 50 6.44 5.59 -19.09
CA ASP A 50 5.04 5.96 -19.28
C ASP A 50 4.09 4.92 -18.67
N VAL A 51 4.40 3.64 -18.84
CA VAL A 51 3.60 2.55 -18.29
C VAL A 51 3.68 2.54 -16.76
N THR A 52 4.88 2.72 -16.23
CA THR A 52 5.12 2.83 -14.78
C THR A 52 4.41 4.03 -14.19
N ALA A 53 4.46 5.17 -14.88
CA ALA A 53 3.76 6.36 -14.49
C ALA A 53 2.25 6.18 -14.38
N LEU A 54 1.63 5.58 -15.38
CA LEU A 54 0.19 5.28 -15.38
C LEU A 54 -0.18 4.28 -14.28
N TYR A 55 0.61 3.22 -14.15
CA TYR A 55 0.39 2.18 -13.16
C TYR A 55 0.42 2.73 -11.73
N PHE A 56 1.50 3.45 -11.38
CA PHE A 56 1.64 4.04 -10.05
C PHE A 56 0.63 5.14 -9.79
N SER A 57 0.30 5.96 -10.78
CA SER A 57 -0.74 6.99 -10.66
C SER A 57 -2.10 6.37 -10.30
N LEU A 58 -2.48 5.28 -10.99
CA LEU A 58 -3.72 4.54 -10.66
C LEU A 58 -3.70 4.02 -9.22
N MET A 59 -2.57 3.44 -8.79
CA MET A 59 -2.44 2.88 -7.44
C MET A 59 -2.46 3.97 -6.36
N LEU A 60 -1.81 5.11 -6.60
CA LEU A 60 -1.78 6.24 -5.67
C LEU A 60 -3.16 6.89 -5.50
N VAL A 61 -3.87 7.12 -6.60
CA VAL A 61 -5.26 7.65 -6.56
C VAL A 61 -6.20 6.70 -5.83
N ALA A 62 -5.94 5.40 -5.87
CA ALA A 62 -6.77 4.41 -5.20
C ALA A 62 -6.49 4.28 -3.69
N ILE A 63 -5.41 4.88 -3.15
CA ILE A 63 -5.05 4.78 -1.72
C ILE A 63 -6.21 5.20 -0.80
N PRO A 64 -6.88 6.37 -0.97
CA PRO A 64 -7.98 6.77 -0.10
C PRO A 64 -9.13 5.75 -0.09
N LEU A 65 -9.50 5.23 -1.25
CA LEU A 65 -10.53 4.20 -1.35
C LEU A 65 -10.15 2.93 -0.59
N ARG A 66 -8.88 2.51 -0.70
CA ARG A 66 -8.38 1.32 0.01
C ARG A 66 -8.31 1.51 1.51
N ILE A 67 -7.91 2.69 1.96
CA ILE A 67 -7.96 3.04 3.38
C ILE A 67 -9.39 2.91 3.89
N PHE A 68 -10.36 3.46 3.15
CA PHE A 68 -11.77 3.38 3.53
C PHE A 68 -12.28 1.93 3.55
N GLU A 69 -11.98 1.12 2.53
CA GLU A 69 -12.35 -0.30 2.49
C GLU A 69 -11.75 -1.08 3.66
N ALA A 70 -10.48 -0.86 3.98
CA ALA A 70 -9.80 -1.54 5.08
C ALA A 70 -10.40 -1.16 6.44
N PHE A 71 -10.68 0.13 6.68
CA PHE A 71 -11.35 0.56 7.91
C PHE A 71 -12.76 0.00 8.01
N ARG A 72 -13.52 -0.04 6.91
CA ARG A 72 -14.86 -0.64 6.89
C ARG A 72 -14.84 -2.11 7.28
N LEU A 73 -13.89 -2.88 6.75
CA LEU A 73 -13.73 -4.31 7.09
C LEU A 73 -13.37 -4.46 8.57
N CYS A 74 -12.38 -3.74 9.06
CA CYS A 74 -11.98 -3.78 10.47
C CYS A 74 -13.12 -3.35 11.41
N TYR A 75 -13.93 -2.37 11.00
CA TYR A 75 -15.07 -1.94 11.79
C TYR A 75 -16.18 -2.99 11.84
N ALA A 76 -16.40 -3.71 10.75
CA ALA A 76 -17.37 -4.81 10.71
C ALA A 76 -16.99 -5.96 11.66
N GLU A 77 -15.69 -6.23 11.81
CA GLU A 77 -15.15 -7.32 12.64
C GLU A 77 -14.62 -6.83 14.01
N ARG A 78 -14.90 -5.58 14.39
CA ARG A 78 -14.30 -4.96 15.59
C ARG A 78 -14.52 -5.72 16.88
N GLU A 79 -15.69 -6.34 17.05
CA GLU A 79 -16.04 -7.07 18.26
C GLU A 79 -15.18 -8.34 18.40
N GLU A 80 -14.99 -9.07 17.32
CA GLU A 80 -14.15 -10.26 17.28
C GLU A 80 -12.66 -9.88 17.48
N ILE A 81 -12.21 -8.81 16.82
CA ILE A 81 -10.84 -8.32 16.95
C ILE A 81 -10.54 -7.93 18.40
N VAL A 82 -11.42 -7.16 19.03
CA VAL A 82 -11.24 -6.71 20.41
C VAL A 82 -11.35 -7.89 21.37
N ALA A 83 -12.34 -8.76 21.22
CA ALA A 83 -12.51 -9.96 22.05
C ALA A 83 -11.27 -10.86 22.01
N GLY A 84 -10.69 -11.06 20.81
CA GLY A 84 -9.47 -11.85 20.65
C GLY A 84 -8.28 -11.29 21.43
N TYR A 85 -8.17 -9.99 21.61
CA TYR A 85 -7.09 -9.38 22.40
C TYR A 85 -7.34 -9.43 23.92
N PHE A 86 -8.58 -9.48 24.39
CA PHE A 86 -8.87 -9.60 25.82
C PHE A 86 -8.32 -10.88 26.43
N ASP A 87 -8.36 -11.99 25.68
CA ASP A 87 -7.88 -13.30 26.13
C ASP A 87 -6.35 -13.43 26.14
N TYR A 88 -5.65 -12.42 25.62
CA TYR A 88 -4.19 -12.45 25.58
C TYR A 88 -3.59 -12.13 26.95
N SER A 89 -2.61 -12.93 27.37
CA SER A 89 -1.73 -12.60 28.49
C SER A 89 -0.98 -11.29 28.20
N TRP A 90 -0.54 -10.58 29.24
CA TRP A 90 0.22 -9.33 29.10
C TRP A 90 1.42 -9.45 28.13
N LYS A 91 2.15 -10.57 28.21
CA LYS A 91 3.28 -10.82 27.29
C LYS A 91 2.84 -10.91 25.83
N ARG A 92 1.70 -11.56 25.56
CA ARG A 92 1.13 -11.65 24.21
C ARG A 92 0.62 -10.30 23.72
N LYS A 93 -0.03 -9.49 24.57
CA LYS A 93 -0.46 -8.13 24.24
C LYS A 93 0.75 -7.26 23.87
N ALA A 94 1.82 -7.28 24.67
CA ALA A 94 3.05 -6.54 24.39
C ALA A 94 3.72 -6.98 23.08
N PHE A 95 3.77 -8.28 22.80
CA PHE A 95 4.33 -8.83 21.57
C PHE A 95 3.49 -8.44 20.34
N ALA A 96 2.16 -8.53 20.44
CA ALA A 96 1.25 -8.11 19.37
C ALA A 96 1.39 -6.60 19.08
N PHE A 97 1.53 -5.78 20.12
CA PHE A 97 1.76 -4.34 19.99
C PHE A 97 3.09 -4.03 19.30
N LEU A 98 4.16 -4.72 19.66
CA LEU A 98 5.47 -4.58 19.00
C LEU A 98 5.38 -4.94 17.51
N ILE A 99 4.73 -6.05 17.18
CA ILE A 99 4.51 -6.46 15.79
C ILE A 99 3.69 -5.41 15.04
N ALA A 100 2.62 -4.89 15.62
CA ALA A 100 1.79 -3.86 14.99
C ALA A 100 2.60 -2.58 14.72
N ILE A 101 3.46 -2.15 15.65
CA ILE A 101 4.37 -1.02 15.45
C ILE A 101 5.37 -1.29 14.32
N LEU A 102 5.93 -2.50 14.25
CA LEU A 102 6.86 -2.87 13.16
C LEU A 102 6.17 -2.85 11.80
N PHE A 103 4.95 -3.38 11.70
CA PHE A 103 4.16 -3.34 10.47
C PHE A 103 3.78 -1.91 10.09
N PHE A 104 3.37 -1.10 11.06
CA PHE A 104 3.07 0.32 10.84
C PHE A 104 4.30 1.08 10.33
N SER A 105 5.43 0.99 11.04
CA SER A 105 6.67 1.66 10.68
C SER A 105 7.20 1.19 9.33
N GLY A 106 7.17 -0.12 9.08
CA GLY A 106 7.57 -0.71 7.81
C GLY A 106 6.68 -0.25 6.65
N SER A 107 5.36 -0.19 6.85
CA SER A 107 4.42 0.28 5.84
C SER A 107 4.63 1.76 5.53
N VAL A 108 4.80 2.62 6.54
CA VAL A 108 5.11 4.05 6.36
C VAL A 108 6.43 4.22 5.64
N PHE A 109 7.47 3.49 6.04
CA PHE A 109 8.78 3.55 5.42
C PHE A 109 8.72 3.18 3.94
N LEU A 110 8.04 2.09 3.60
CA LEU A 110 7.88 1.65 2.21
C LEU A 110 7.01 2.59 1.38
N LEU A 111 5.95 3.16 1.95
CA LEU A 111 5.05 4.06 1.24
C LEU A 111 5.67 5.45 1.01
N VAL A 112 6.45 5.96 1.97
CA VAL A 112 6.92 7.36 1.95
C VAL A 112 8.36 7.46 1.46
N PHE A 113 9.24 6.57 1.92
CA PHE A 113 10.68 6.76 1.74
C PHE A 113 11.30 5.89 0.65
N HIS A 114 10.60 4.82 0.20
CA HIS A 114 11.34 3.79 -0.50
C HIS A 114 10.87 3.50 -1.92
N GLY A 115 11.73 3.83 -2.90
CA GLY A 115 11.72 3.23 -4.22
C GLY A 115 12.74 2.08 -4.38
N GLN A 116 13.36 1.55 -3.31
CA GLN A 116 14.44 0.55 -3.43
C GLN A 116 13.96 -0.84 -3.87
N TYR A 117 12.67 -1.16 -3.69
CA TYR A 117 12.12 -2.40 -4.25
C TYR A 117 12.21 -2.46 -5.78
N PHE A 118 12.45 -1.36 -6.48
CA PHE A 118 12.75 -1.36 -7.91
C PHE A 118 14.10 -2.00 -8.22
N ASP A 119 15.02 -2.01 -7.27
CA ASP A 119 16.38 -2.53 -7.42
C ASP A 119 16.50 -4.01 -7.02
N TRP A 120 15.42 -4.66 -6.59
CA TRP A 120 15.44 -6.06 -6.21
C TRP A 120 15.69 -6.94 -7.44
N ASN A 121 16.82 -7.64 -7.42
CA ASN A 121 17.27 -8.45 -8.55
C ASN A 121 16.34 -9.62 -8.89
N PHE A 122 15.62 -10.17 -7.90
CA PHE A 122 14.75 -11.32 -8.11
C PHE A 122 13.31 -10.92 -8.51
N MET A 123 12.90 -9.67 -8.28
CA MET A 123 11.60 -9.11 -8.67
C MET A 123 11.83 -7.73 -9.29
N SER A 124 12.40 -7.70 -10.48
CA SER A 124 12.78 -6.44 -11.14
C SER A 124 11.57 -5.72 -11.72
N VAL A 125 10.81 -5.05 -10.88
CA VAL A 125 9.57 -4.32 -11.22
C VAL A 125 9.84 -3.22 -12.26
N GLY A 126 10.99 -2.55 -12.18
CA GLY A 126 11.39 -1.51 -13.14
C GLY A 126 11.92 -2.05 -14.48
N LYS A 127 12.27 -3.34 -14.58
CA LYS A 127 12.86 -3.96 -15.78
C LYS A 127 11.90 -4.91 -16.51
N SER A 128 10.81 -5.32 -15.88
CA SER A 128 9.88 -6.29 -16.45
C SER A 128 8.43 -5.88 -16.21
N ARG A 129 7.68 -5.72 -17.30
CA ARG A 129 6.25 -5.44 -17.26
C ARG A 129 5.46 -6.55 -16.60
N PHE A 130 5.92 -7.81 -16.74
CA PHE A 130 5.31 -8.95 -16.08
C PHE A 130 5.38 -8.78 -14.57
N TRP A 131 6.57 -8.48 -14.03
CA TRP A 131 6.75 -8.25 -12.60
C TRP A 131 6.04 -6.99 -12.12
N LEU A 132 5.98 -5.92 -12.92
CA LEU A 132 5.20 -4.74 -12.58
C LEU A 132 3.72 -5.09 -12.38
N GLY A 133 3.13 -5.87 -13.30
CA GLY A 133 1.72 -6.27 -13.22
C GLY A 133 1.42 -7.26 -12.10
N MET A 134 2.34 -8.17 -11.79
CA MET A 134 2.15 -9.21 -10.76
C MET A 134 2.46 -8.72 -9.35
N VAL A 135 3.53 -7.98 -9.17
CA VAL A 135 4.08 -7.64 -7.84
C VAL A 135 3.86 -6.17 -7.49
N GLY A 136 3.76 -5.30 -8.47
CA GLY A 136 3.49 -3.89 -8.28
C GLY A 136 2.27 -3.59 -7.38
N PRO A 137 1.12 -4.33 -7.48
CA PRO A 137 0.00 -4.18 -6.55
C PRO A 137 0.36 -4.36 -5.08
N LEU A 138 1.35 -5.19 -4.77
CA LEU A 138 1.83 -5.39 -3.39
C LEU A 138 2.51 -4.13 -2.84
N PHE A 139 3.27 -3.44 -3.69
CA PHE A 139 4.13 -2.33 -3.30
C PHE A 139 3.52 -0.95 -3.61
N ALA A 140 2.73 -0.83 -4.67
CA ALA A 140 2.17 0.45 -5.11
C ALA A 140 0.88 0.84 -4.38
N GLY A 141 0.85 0.76 -3.06
CA GLY A 141 -0.28 1.18 -2.26
C GLY A 141 -1.39 0.14 -2.08
N GLY A 142 -1.22 -1.09 -2.60
CA GLY A 142 -2.19 -2.16 -2.43
C GLY A 142 -2.18 -2.78 -1.03
N TYR A 143 -1.40 -3.83 -0.84
CA TYR A 143 -1.30 -4.54 0.43
C TYR A 143 -0.63 -3.71 1.53
N LEU A 144 0.31 -2.82 1.18
CA LEU A 144 0.94 -1.95 2.17
C LEU A 144 -0.06 -1.04 2.88
N VAL A 145 -1.06 -0.52 2.15
CA VAL A 145 -2.12 0.30 2.75
C VAL A 145 -3.00 -0.55 3.67
N ILE A 146 -3.32 -1.79 3.29
CA ILE A 146 -4.07 -2.71 4.14
C ILE A 146 -3.28 -3.04 5.41
N CYS A 147 -1.99 -3.36 5.29
CA CYS A 147 -1.11 -3.60 6.43
C CYS A 147 -1.01 -2.38 7.36
N PHE A 148 -0.92 -1.18 6.79
CA PHE A 148 -0.91 0.08 7.53
C PHE A 148 -2.20 0.27 8.35
N VAL A 149 -3.37 0.09 7.73
CA VAL A 149 -4.67 0.21 8.41
C VAL A 149 -4.85 -0.88 9.45
N ALA A 150 -4.51 -2.14 9.12
CA ALA A 150 -4.58 -3.25 10.06
C ALA A 150 -3.70 -3.02 11.30
N ALA A 151 -2.50 -2.47 11.10
CA ALA A 151 -1.61 -2.11 12.20
C ALA A 151 -2.20 -1.01 13.09
N ILE A 152 -2.80 0.03 12.51
CA ILE A 152 -3.50 1.08 13.28
C ILE A 152 -4.63 0.48 14.11
N VAL A 153 -5.48 -0.35 13.49
CA VAL A 153 -6.62 -0.97 14.18
C VAL A 153 -6.15 -1.90 15.30
N ALA A 154 -5.09 -2.68 15.07
CA ALA A 154 -4.49 -3.54 16.11
C ALA A 154 -3.95 -2.70 17.28
N ILE A 155 -3.24 -1.61 17.02
CA ILE A 155 -2.72 -0.71 18.04
C ILE A 155 -3.88 -0.10 18.86
N LEU A 156 -4.89 0.42 18.19
CA LEU A 156 -6.07 1.02 18.87
C LEU A 156 -6.82 -0.02 19.71
N SER A 157 -7.05 -1.22 19.18
CA SER A 157 -7.73 -2.31 19.89
C SER A 157 -6.95 -2.75 21.14
N LEU A 158 -5.63 -2.89 21.02
CA LEU A 158 -4.76 -3.25 22.14
C LEU A 158 -4.76 -2.14 23.22
N LEU A 159 -4.70 -0.88 22.82
CA LEU A 159 -4.80 0.24 23.76
C LEU A 159 -6.15 0.24 24.47
N CYS A 160 -7.26 0.05 23.75
CA CYS A 160 -8.59 -0.06 24.36
C CYS A 160 -8.64 -1.20 25.39
N CYS A 161 -8.07 -2.37 25.09
CA CYS A 161 -8.02 -3.50 26.03
C CYS A 161 -7.21 -3.17 27.28
N VAL A 162 -6.05 -2.50 27.14
CA VAL A 162 -5.20 -2.12 28.27
C VAL A 162 -5.90 -1.07 29.17
N PHE A 163 -6.54 -0.08 28.58
CA PHE A 163 -7.28 0.93 29.35
C PHE A 163 -8.49 0.32 30.06
N TYR A 164 -9.22 -0.60 29.41
CA TYR A 164 -10.38 -1.25 30.04
C TYR A 164 -9.99 -2.19 31.17
N ASP A 165 -8.88 -2.93 31.06
CA ASP A 165 -8.36 -3.81 32.13
C ASP A 165 -7.96 -3.00 33.39
N ASN A 166 -7.55 -1.74 33.23
CA ASN A 166 -7.21 -0.86 34.36
C ASN A 166 -8.41 -0.25 35.09
N TRP A 167 -9.63 -0.41 34.56
CA TRP A 167 -10.88 0.10 35.15
C TRP A 167 -11.72 -1.01 35.81
N ARG A 168 -11.28 -2.26 35.73
CA ARG A 168 -11.85 -3.40 36.46
C ARG A 168 -10.97 -3.78 37.64
#